data_83ab50a9c31270ed1fe9fabd51dc2464
#
_entry.id   83ab50a9c31270ed1fe9fabd51dc2464
#
_cell.length_a   1.000
_cell.length_b   1.000
_cell.length_c   1.000
_cell.angle_alpha   90.00
_cell.angle_beta   90.00
_cell.angle_gamma   90.00
#
_symmetry.space_group_name_H-M   'P 1'
#
loop_
_entity.id
_entity.type
_entity.pdbx_description
1 polymer ?
#
loop_
_entity_poly.entity_id
_entity_poly.type
_entity_poly.pdbx_seq_one_letter_code
_entity_poly.pdbx_strand_id
1 'polypeptide(L)'
;MTQKELREHISYVPQKAWLFSGTIADNLRHGNDLATEQQMKHALSVAQSEFVYDLPDGLYSRVSQGGTNFSGGQKQRLSIARALAKKADLYIFDDSFSALDFKTDAALRKALADEVKDAAVLIIAQRISTIMNAEQIIVLEEGRIVGIGNHDFLLQTCPVYQDIAKSQMKGDVNHERE
;
A
#
# COMPACT_ATOMS: atom_id res chain seq x y z
N MET A 1 27.34 1.56 -5.36
CA MET A 1 26.12 0.71 -5.30
C MET A 1 25.62 0.51 -6.72
N THR A 2 25.40 -0.72 -7.15
CA THR A 2 24.82 -1.05 -8.45
C THR A 2 23.29 -0.87 -8.41
N GLN A 3 22.65 -0.80 -9.59
CA GLN A 3 21.17 -0.79 -9.64
C GLN A 3 20.56 -2.05 -9.04
N LYS A 4 21.24 -3.19 -9.10
CA LYS A 4 20.78 -4.43 -8.50
C LYS A 4 20.79 -4.33 -6.98
N GLU A 5 21.90 -3.91 -6.39
CA GLU A 5 22.01 -3.67 -4.95
C GLU A 5 20.96 -2.68 -4.46
N LEU A 6 20.76 -1.55 -5.17
CA LEU A 6 19.72 -0.57 -4.81
C LEU A 6 18.33 -1.19 -4.77
N ARG A 7 17.99 -2.02 -5.76
CA ARG A 7 16.69 -2.69 -5.81
C ARG A 7 16.52 -3.73 -4.70
N GLU A 8 17.58 -4.28 -4.15
CA GLU A 8 17.51 -5.19 -3.00
C GLU A 8 17.04 -4.47 -1.73
N HIS A 9 17.32 -3.18 -1.60
CA HIS A 9 16.93 -2.34 -0.47
C HIS A 9 15.55 -1.67 -0.62
N ILE A 10 14.93 -1.72 -1.79
CA ILE A 10 13.65 -1.05 -2.06
C ILE A 10 12.56 -2.07 -2.35
N SER A 11 11.42 -1.92 -1.71
CA SER A 11 10.18 -2.64 -2.04
C SER A 11 9.13 -1.66 -2.58
N TYR A 12 8.54 -1.97 -3.73
CA TYR A 12 7.63 -1.09 -4.45
C TYR A 12 6.30 -1.75 -4.72
N VAL A 13 5.22 -1.08 -4.34
CA VAL A 13 3.85 -1.46 -4.65
C VAL A 13 3.29 -0.47 -5.65
N PRO A 14 3.07 -0.87 -6.91
CA PRO A 14 2.57 0.02 -7.94
C PRO A 14 1.09 0.36 -7.77
N GLN A 15 0.68 1.50 -8.30
CA GLN A 15 -0.71 1.95 -8.32
C GLN A 15 -1.65 0.88 -8.89
N LYS A 16 -1.27 0.26 -10.01
CA LYS A 16 -2.02 -0.86 -10.61
C LYS A 16 -1.40 -2.19 -10.21
N ALA A 17 -2.05 -2.86 -9.26
CA ALA A 17 -1.61 -4.17 -8.81
C ALA A 17 -1.57 -5.18 -9.97
N TRP A 18 -0.45 -5.86 -10.11
CA TRP A 18 -0.25 -6.93 -11.06
C TRP A 18 0.24 -8.19 -10.37
N LEU A 19 -0.42 -9.31 -10.65
CA LEU A 19 -0.03 -10.63 -10.14
C LEU A 19 0.43 -11.50 -11.31
N PHE A 20 1.46 -12.30 -11.06
CA PHE A 20 1.98 -13.27 -12.01
C PHE A 20 1.15 -14.55 -11.99
N SER A 21 1.08 -15.22 -13.13
CA SER A 21 0.47 -16.56 -13.20
C SER A 21 1.27 -17.56 -12.36
N GLY A 22 0.56 -18.45 -11.67
CA GLY A 22 1.17 -19.43 -10.75
C GLY A 22 0.29 -19.59 -9.53
N THR A 23 0.87 -19.64 -8.35
CA THR A 23 0.16 -19.68 -7.07
C THR A 23 0.31 -18.35 -6.32
N ILE A 24 -0.46 -18.18 -5.24
CA ILE A 24 -0.25 -17.05 -4.31
C ILE A 24 1.15 -17.15 -3.69
N ALA A 25 1.58 -18.32 -3.28
CA ALA A 25 2.93 -18.56 -2.76
C ALA A 25 4.02 -18.14 -3.76
N ASP A 26 3.88 -18.47 -5.05
CA ASP A 26 4.82 -18.05 -6.08
C ASP A 26 4.88 -16.53 -6.20
N ASN A 27 3.72 -15.86 -6.14
CA ASN A 27 3.67 -14.41 -6.15
C ASN A 27 4.39 -13.77 -4.97
N LEU A 28 4.26 -14.32 -3.77
CA LEU A 28 4.97 -13.83 -2.58
C LEU A 28 6.48 -14.08 -2.69
N ARG A 29 6.90 -15.21 -3.27
CA ARG A 29 8.30 -15.51 -3.55
C ARG A 29 8.95 -14.58 -4.56
N HIS A 30 8.20 -13.93 -5.45
CA HIS A 30 8.76 -12.85 -6.26
C HIS A 30 9.26 -11.66 -5.42
N GLY A 31 8.76 -11.48 -4.20
CA GLY A 31 9.31 -10.52 -3.24
C GLY A 31 10.55 -11.05 -2.53
N ASN A 32 10.55 -12.34 -2.18
CA ASN A 32 11.65 -13.02 -1.49
C ASN A 32 11.62 -14.50 -1.83
N ASP A 33 12.58 -14.97 -2.64
CA ASP A 33 12.69 -16.35 -3.13
C ASP A 33 12.79 -17.37 -1.99
N LEU A 34 13.35 -16.95 -0.86
CA LEU A 34 13.60 -17.79 0.32
C LEU A 34 12.50 -17.65 1.38
N ALA A 35 11.39 -16.95 1.07
CA ALA A 35 10.32 -16.76 2.03
C ALA A 35 9.74 -18.10 2.49
N THR A 36 9.80 -18.34 3.79
CA THR A 36 9.17 -19.50 4.43
C THR A 36 7.64 -19.32 4.42
N GLU A 37 6.92 -20.44 4.56
CA GLU A 37 5.46 -20.39 4.65
C GLU A 37 4.96 -19.50 5.81
N GLN A 38 5.68 -19.53 6.94
CA GLN A 38 5.37 -18.67 8.08
C GLN A 38 5.52 -17.18 7.75
N GLN A 39 6.59 -16.79 7.05
CA GLN A 39 6.80 -15.42 6.60
C GLN A 39 5.75 -14.97 5.58
N MET A 40 5.36 -15.87 4.66
CA MET A 40 4.28 -15.60 3.71
C MET A 40 2.94 -15.40 4.41
N LYS A 41 2.61 -16.25 5.39
CA LYS A 41 1.39 -16.10 6.21
C LYS A 41 1.39 -14.79 7.00
N HIS A 42 2.53 -14.43 7.57
CA HIS A 42 2.67 -13.15 8.26
C HIS A 42 2.44 -11.96 7.32
N ALA A 43 3.09 -11.94 6.16
CA ALA A 43 2.92 -10.89 5.16
C ALA A 43 1.46 -10.77 4.67
N LEU A 44 0.75 -11.90 4.51
CA LEU A 44 -0.68 -11.91 4.18
C LEU A 44 -1.55 -11.33 5.30
N SER A 45 -1.25 -11.67 6.55
CA SER A 45 -1.99 -11.13 7.71
C SER A 45 -1.81 -9.62 7.83
N VAL A 46 -0.58 -9.11 7.74
CA VAL A 46 -0.30 -7.67 7.73
C VAL A 46 -1.04 -6.99 6.57
N ALA A 47 -1.06 -7.61 5.39
CA ALA A 47 -1.76 -7.11 4.21
C ALA A 47 -3.28 -7.32 4.23
N GLN A 48 -3.88 -7.75 5.36
CA GLN A 48 -5.32 -8.01 5.52
C GLN A 48 -5.87 -8.96 4.44
N SER A 49 -5.11 -10.01 4.15
CA SER A 49 -5.38 -10.96 3.06
C SER A 49 -5.88 -12.32 3.57
N GLU A 50 -6.63 -12.35 4.67
CA GLU A 50 -7.19 -13.54 5.31
C GLU A 50 -8.10 -14.33 4.35
N PHE A 51 -8.71 -13.68 3.35
CA PHE A 51 -9.51 -14.33 2.31
C PHE A 51 -8.76 -15.46 1.58
N VAL A 52 -7.41 -15.45 1.64
CA VAL A 52 -6.57 -16.51 1.05
C VAL A 52 -6.87 -17.85 1.72
N TYR A 53 -7.17 -17.86 3.01
CA TYR A 53 -7.44 -19.07 3.77
C TYR A 53 -8.85 -19.65 3.50
N ASP A 54 -9.74 -18.87 2.92
CA ASP A 54 -11.07 -19.30 2.48
C ASP A 54 -11.02 -19.95 1.08
N LEU A 55 -9.89 -19.85 0.38
CA LEU A 55 -9.69 -20.49 -0.91
C LEU A 55 -9.39 -21.98 -0.75
N PRO A 56 -9.81 -22.86 -1.68
CA PRO A 56 -9.66 -24.31 -1.56
C PRO A 56 -8.23 -24.77 -1.28
N ASP A 57 -7.24 -24.14 -1.91
CA ASP A 57 -5.82 -24.50 -1.79
C ASP A 57 -5.02 -23.46 -0.97
N GLY A 58 -5.67 -22.50 -0.31
CA GLY A 58 -5.04 -21.47 0.51
C GLY A 58 -3.90 -20.75 -0.24
N LEU A 59 -2.69 -20.78 0.31
CA LEU A 59 -1.47 -20.22 -0.30
C LEU A 59 -1.15 -20.78 -1.69
N TYR A 60 -1.56 -21.99 -1.97
CA TYR A 60 -1.28 -22.68 -3.25
C TYR A 60 -2.41 -22.49 -4.26
N SER A 61 -3.42 -21.69 -3.93
CA SER A 61 -4.51 -21.33 -4.85
C SER A 61 -3.97 -20.62 -6.07
N ARG A 62 -4.55 -20.96 -7.22
CA ARG A 62 -4.09 -20.52 -8.53
C ARG A 62 -4.35 -19.04 -8.75
N VAL A 63 -3.36 -18.35 -9.29
CA VAL A 63 -3.41 -16.96 -9.77
C VAL A 63 -3.35 -16.96 -11.29
N SER A 64 -4.36 -16.41 -11.95
CA SER A 64 -4.34 -16.18 -13.39
C SER A 64 -3.45 -14.99 -13.72
N GLN A 65 -2.95 -14.90 -14.95
CA GLN A 65 -2.13 -13.79 -15.40
C GLN A 65 -2.83 -12.44 -15.14
N GLY A 66 -2.13 -11.51 -14.50
CA GLY A 66 -2.69 -10.23 -14.07
C GLY A 66 -3.68 -10.33 -12.90
N GLY A 67 -3.81 -11.51 -12.28
CA GLY A 67 -4.73 -11.74 -11.16
C GLY A 67 -6.20 -11.56 -11.52
N THR A 68 -6.60 -11.90 -12.75
CA THR A 68 -7.98 -11.66 -13.24
C THR A 68 -9.06 -12.42 -12.48
N ASN A 69 -8.70 -13.45 -11.74
CA ASN A 69 -9.58 -14.21 -10.86
C ASN A 69 -9.71 -13.63 -9.44
N PHE A 70 -9.13 -12.44 -9.17
CA PHE A 70 -9.24 -11.71 -7.91
C PHE A 70 -9.87 -10.33 -8.12
N SER A 71 -10.58 -9.83 -7.11
CA SER A 71 -11.07 -8.45 -7.11
C SER A 71 -9.92 -7.43 -7.08
N GLY A 72 -10.19 -6.17 -7.41
CA GLY A 72 -9.18 -5.09 -7.36
C GLY A 72 -8.51 -4.98 -5.99
N GLY A 73 -9.31 -4.96 -4.92
CA GLY A 73 -8.82 -4.90 -3.54
C GLY A 73 -8.04 -6.15 -3.12
N GLN A 74 -8.45 -7.35 -3.55
CA GLN A 74 -7.70 -8.58 -3.31
C GLN A 74 -6.33 -8.56 -4.01
N LYS A 75 -6.28 -8.14 -5.28
CA LYS A 75 -5.01 -7.98 -6.01
C LYS A 75 -4.08 -6.99 -5.32
N GLN A 76 -4.63 -5.87 -4.88
CA GLN A 76 -3.84 -4.84 -4.22
C GLN A 76 -3.24 -5.37 -2.92
N ARG A 77 -4.04 -6.04 -2.07
CA ARG A 77 -3.56 -6.65 -0.83
C ARG A 77 -2.50 -7.73 -1.08
N LEU A 78 -2.67 -8.59 -2.08
CA LEU A 78 -1.65 -9.57 -2.46
C LEU A 78 -0.36 -8.91 -2.98
N SER A 79 -0.46 -7.79 -3.70
CA SER A 79 0.70 -7.00 -4.13
C SER A 79 1.44 -6.39 -2.94
N ILE A 80 0.71 -5.89 -1.94
CA ILE A 80 1.27 -5.40 -0.68
C ILE A 80 1.93 -6.54 0.09
N ALA A 81 1.28 -7.70 0.23
CA ALA A 81 1.84 -8.86 0.89
C ALA A 81 3.16 -9.31 0.24
N ARG A 82 3.23 -9.31 -1.10
CA ARG A 82 4.46 -9.58 -1.85
C ARG A 82 5.58 -8.59 -1.51
N ALA A 83 5.24 -7.32 -1.40
CA ALA A 83 6.21 -6.27 -1.03
C ALA A 83 6.73 -6.46 0.39
N LEU A 84 5.87 -6.85 1.33
CA LEU A 84 6.23 -7.10 2.74
C LEU A 84 7.04 -8.37 2.92
N ALA A 85 6.85 -9.40 2.07
CA ALA A 85 7.67 -10.61 2.08
C ALA A 85 9.15 -10.32 1.82
N LYS A 86 9.44 -9.17 1.22
CA LYS A 86 10.77 -8.68 0.91
C LYS A 86 11.30 -7.79 2.03
N LYS A 87 11.67 -8.04 3.07
CA LYS A 87 12.27 -7.10 4.05
C LYS A 87 13.18 -6.06 3.37
N ALA A 88 12.72 -4.82 3.28
CA ALA A 88 13.39 -3.72 2.60
C ALA A 88 13.68 -2.57 3.56
N ASP A 89 14.68 -1.74 3.24
CA ASP A 89 14.99 -0.53 4.02
C ASP A 89 14.08 0.65 3.62
N LEU A 90 13.50 0.59 2.41
CA LEU A 90 12.54 1.56 1.90
C LEU A 90 11.35 0.86 1.27
N TYR A 91 10.16 1.18 1.74
CA TYR A 91 8.89 0.78 1.11
C TYR A 91 8.27 1.96 0.38
N ILE A 92 7.86 1.75 -0.87
CA ILE A 92 7.17 2.75 -1.69
C ILE A 92 5.78 2.20 -2.02
N PHE A 93 4.73 2.91 -1.60
CA PHE A 93 3.33 2.61 -1.89
C PHE A 93 2.78 3.69 -2.82
N ASP A 94 2.60 3.34 -4.10
CA ASP A 94 2.11 4.26 -5.12
C ASP A 94 0.60 4.10 -5.28
N ASP A 95 -0.17 5.02 -4.69
CA ASP A 95 -1.66 5.03 -4.63
C ASP A 95 -2.28 3.66 -4.29
N SER A 96 -1.56 2.90 -3.46
CA SER A 96 -1.81 1.47 -3.24
C SER A 96 -3.00 1.20 -2.33
N PHE A 97 -3.57 2.22 -1.71
CA PHE A 97 -4.68 2.10 -0.75
C PHE A 97 -6.03 2.52 -1.34
N SER A 98 -6.05 3.18 -2.49
CA SER A 98 -7.27 3.74 -3.11
C SER A 98 -8.31 2.69 -3.52
N ALA A 99 -7.87 1.47 -3.84
CA ALA A 99 -8.73 0.35 -4.21
C ALA A 99 -9.34 -0.41 -3.01
N LEU A 100 -9.02 0.00 -1.78
CA LEU A 100 -9.48 -0.64 -0.55
C LEU A 100 -10.68 0.11 0.03
N ASP A 101 -11.57 -0.64 0.69
CA ASP A 101 -12.60 -0.04 1.52
C ASP A 101 -12.00 0.58 2.78
N PHE A 102 -12.70 1.53 3.39
CA PHE A 102 -12.19 2.32 4.52
C PHE A 102 -11.74 1.47 5.72
N LYS A 103 -12.47 0.39 6.02
CA LYS A 103 -12.16 -0.49 7.16
C LYS A 103 -10.88 -1.27 6.90
N THR A 104 -10.75 -1.86 5.73
CA THR A 104 -9.56 -2.60 5.31
C THR A 104 -8.34 -1.68 5.21
N ASP A 105 -8.50 -0.48 4.64
CA ASP A 105 -7.42 0.53 4.56
C ASP A 105 -6.91 0.92 5.95
N ALA A 106 -7.81 1.24 6.90
CA ALA A 106 -7.43 1.62 8.26
C ALA A 106 -6.71 0.49 9.01
N ALA A 107 -7.22 -0.76 8.89
CA ALA A 107 -6.61 -1.93 9.53
C ALA A 107 -5.22 -2.22 8.93
N LEU A 108 -5.09 -2.15 7.61
CA LEU A 108 -3.83 -2.35 6.90
C LEU A 108 -2.78 -1.32 7.31
N ARG A 109 -3.12 -0.04 7.32
CA ARG A 109 -2.18 1.03 7.71
C ARG A 109 -1.72 0.89 9.16
N LYS A 110 -2.61 0.48 10.06
CA LYS A 110 -2.23 0.19 11.44
C LYS A 110 -1.24 -0.97 11.53
N ALA A 111 -1.49 -2.07 10.83
CA ALA A 111 -0.60 -3.22 10.81
C ALA A 111 0.75 -2.90 10.13
N LEU A 112 0.74 -2.09 9.07
CA LEU A 112 1.95 -1.63 8.39
C LEU A 112 2.84 -0.79 9.31
N ALA A 113 2.29 0.11 10.10
CA ALA A 113 3.08 0.98 10.99
C ALA A 113 3.93 0.17 11.98
N ASP A 114 3.41 -0.96 12.47
CA ASP A 114 4.16 -1.86 13.36
C ASP A 114 5.19 -2.71 12.59
N GLU A 115 4.85 -3.15 11.36
CA GLU A 115 5.67 -4.05 10.56
C GLU A 115 6.91 -3.35 9.99
N VAL A 116 6.77 -2.11 9.54
CA VAL A 116 7.82 -1.38 8.81
C VAL A 116 8.50 -0.28 9.64
N LYS A 117 8.36 -0.32 10.97
CA LYS A 117 8.89 0.71 11.90
C LYS A 117 10.39 0.96 11.78
N ASP A 118 11.16 -0.03 11.33
CA ASP A 118 12.61 0.04 11.17
C ASP A 118 13.03 0.40 9.74
N ALA A 119 12.07 0.75 8.87
CA ALA A 119 12.30 1.10 7.48
C ALA A 119 11.71 2.49 7.15
N ALA A 120 12.24 3.12 6.10
CA ALA A 120 11.64 4.31 5.54
C ALA A 120 10.37 3.94 4.74
N VAL A 121 9.33 4.76 4.82
CA VAL A 121 8.07 4.55 4.08
C VAL A 121 7.73 5.79 3.28
N LEU A 122 7.58 5.62 1.98
CA LEU A 122 7.08 6.65 1.06
C LEU A 122 5.70 6.25 0.56
N ILE A 123 4.70 7.05 0.89
CA ILE A 123 3.32 6.86 0.43
C ILE A 123 2.97 7.96 -0.56
N ILE A 124 2.62 7.59 -1.78
CA ILE A 124 1.99 8.48 -2.75
C ILE A 124 0.50 8.23 -2.66
N ALA A 125 -0.26 9.26 -2.33
CA ALA A 125 -1.70 9.13 -2.14
C ALA A 125 -2.45 10.37 -2.61
N GLN A 126 -3.68 10.15 -3.04
CA GLN A 126 -4.62 11.22 -3.38
C GLN A 126 -5.52 11.58 -2.19
N ARG A 127 -5.70 10.66 -1.23
CA ARG A 127 -6.54 10.88 -0.04
C ARG A 127 -5.72 11.42 1.12
N ILE A 128 -6.13 12.55 1.67
CA ILE A 128 -5.48 13.14 2.86
C ILE A 128 -5.56 12.21 4.06
N SER A 129 -6.67 11.50 4.26
CA SER A 129 -6.82 10.51 5.33
C SER A 129 -5.75 9.41 5.33
N THR A 130 -5.14 9.14 4.19
CA THR A 130 -4.05 8.15 4.06
C THR A 130 -2.72 8.67 4.60
N ILE A 131 -2.46 9.98 4.48
CA ILE A 131 -1.15 10.60 4.76
C ILE A 131 -1.16 11.58 5.94
N MET A 132 -2.31 11.90 6.52
CA MET A 132 -2.42 12.95 7.56
C MET A 132 -1.58 12.67 8.82
N ASN A 133 -1.25 11.39 9.08
CA ASN A 133 -0.40 11.00 10.19
C ASN A 133 1.07 10.80 9.81
N ALA A 134 1.46 11.15 8.57
CA ALA A 134 2.84 11.07 8.15
C ALA A 134 3.68 12.14 8.86
N GLU A 135 4.94 11.79 9.19
CA GLU A 135 5.90 12.71 9.81
C GLU A 135 6.18 13.92 8.92
N GLN A 136 6.21 13.69 7.60
CA GLN A 136 6.41 14.73 6.60
C GLN A 136 5.53 14.46 5.37
N ILE A 137 4.84 15.49 4.92
CA ILE A 137 4.03 15.49 3.69
C ILE A 137 4.68 16.44 2.71
N ILE A 138 4.85 16.01 1.47
CA ILE A 138 5.32 16.82 0.35
C ILE A 138 4.14 17.04 -0.58
N VAL A 139 3.78 18.30 -0.81
CA VAL A 139 2.68 18.69 -1.71
C VAL A 139 3.27 19.06 -3.07
N LEU A 140 2.75 18.41 -4.11
CA LEU A 140 3.19 18.61 -5.50
C LEU A 140 2.06 19.25 -6.31
N GLU A 141 2.40 20.29 -7.08
CA GLU A 141 1.53 20.90 -8.07
C GLU A 141 2.33 21.15 -9.35
N GLU A 142 1.80 20.71 -10.49
CA GLU A 142 2.46 20.84 -11.80
C GLU A 142 3.94 20.40 -11.81
N GLY A 143 4.27 19.33 -11.07
CA GLY A 143 5.63 18.79 -10.98
C GLY A 143 6.57 19.58 -10.08
N ARG A 144 6.07 20.57 -9.32
CA ARG A 144 6.84 21.38 -8.39
C ARG A 144 6.40 21.14 -6.95
N ILE A 145 7.34 21.21 -6.02
CA ILE A 145 7.04 21.18 -4.59
C ILE A 145 6.49 22.54 -4.18
N VAL A 146 5.24 22.57 -3.69
CA VAL A 146 4.55 23.79 -3.25
C VAL A 146 4.34 23.82 -1.74
N GLY A 147 4.60 22.71 -1.03
CA GLY A 147 4.53 22.65 0.43
C GLY A 147 5.27 21.45 0.98
N ILE A 148 5.91 21.61 2.13
CA ILE A 148 6.54 20.53 2.91
C ILE A 148 6.23 20.78 4.38
N GLY A 149 5.73 19.77 5.08
CA GLY A 149 5.45 19.84 6.53
C GLY A 149 4.55 18.71 6.99
N ASN A 150 4.10 18.76 8.23
CA ASN A 150 3.04 17.88 8.71
C ASN A 150 1.65 18.40 8.31
N HIS A 151 0.63 17.60 8.60
CA HIS A 151 -0.76 17.91 8.27
C HIS A 151 -1.21 19.31 8.77
N ASP A 152 -1.02 19.57 10.06
CA ASP A 152 -1.48 20.81 10.69
C ASP A 152 -0.77 22.06 10.13
N PHE A 153 0.53 21.95 9.90
CA PHE A 153 1.30 23.03 9.29
C PHE A 153 0.83 23.31 7.86
N LEU A 154 0.62 22.30 7.06
CA LEU A 154 0.17 22.46 5.67
C LEU A 154 -1.26 22.99 5.58
N LEU A 155 -2.13 22.61 6.49
CA LEU A 155 -3.49 23.20 6.59
C LEU A 155 -3.46 24.72 6.89
N GLN A 156 -2.41 25.22 7.52
CA GLN A 156 -2.28 26.66 7.82
C GLN A 156 -1.53 27.43 6.74
N THR A 157 -0.60 26.79 6.03
CA THR A 157 0.40 27.48 5.21
C THR A 157 0.36 27.16 3.73
N CYS A 158 -0.27 26.05 3.31
CA CYS A 158 -0.27 25.60 1.91
C CYS A 158 -1.68 25.65 1.30
N PRO A 159 -1.98 26.66 0.44
CA PRO A 159 -3.31 26.80 -0.18
C PRO A 159 -3.73 25.55 -0.97
N VAL A 160 -2.81 24.94 -1.73
CA VAL A 160 -3.08 23.73 -2.51
C VAL A 160 -3.50 22.59 -1.60
N TYR A 161 -2.81 22.38 -0.47
CA TYR A 161 -3.17 21.36 0.50
C TYR A 161 -4.53 21.61 1.15
N GLN A 162 -4.83 22.88 1.47
CA GLN A 162 -6.14 23.30 2.01
C GLN A 162 -7.27 22.97 1.04
N ASP A 163 -7.07 23.25 -0.25
CA ASP A 163 -8.10 23.02 -1.27
C ASP A 163 -8.36 21.52 -1.48
N ILE A 164 -7.30 20.69 -1.47
CA ILE A 164 -7.43 19.23 -1.50
C ILE A 164 -8.22 18.75 -0.26
N ALA A 165 -7.86 19.23 0.94
CA ALA A 165 -8.55 18.86 2.18
C ALA A 165 -10.03 19.25 2.17
N LYS A 166 -10.36 20.46 1.77
CA LYS A 166 -11.75 20.96 1.67
C LYS A 166 -12.58 20.15 0.66
N SER A 167 -11.98 19.77 -0.46
CA SER A 167 -12.67 18.98 -1.48
C SER A 167 -13.07 17.61 -0.98
N GLN A 168 -12.23 16.98 -0.17
CA GLN A 168 -12.46 15.62 0.36
C GLN A 168 -13.46 15.63 1.53
N MET A 169 -13.39 16.63 2.42
CA MET A 169 -14.38 16.78 3.51
C MET A 169 -15.82 17.01 3.00
N LYS A 170 -15.98 17.64 1.84
CA LYS A 170 -17.31 17.82 1.24
C LYS A 170 -17.87 16.52 0.62
N GLY A 171 -17.00 15.62 0.19
CA GLY A 171 -17.38 14.32 -0.37
C GLY A 171 -17.91 13.35 0.70
N ASP A 172 -17.32 13.35 1.89
CA ASP A 172 -17.71 12.43 2.98
C ASP A 172 -19.10 12.78 3.56
N VAL A 173 -19.50 14.05 3.59
CA VAL A 173 -20.82 14.47 4.12
C VAL A 173 -21.99 14.02 3.25
N ASN A 174 -21.78 13.76 1.97
CA ASN A 174 -22.84 13.32 1.06
C ASN A 174 -23.06 11.79 1.05
N HIS A 175 -22.08 10.99 1.53
CA HIS A 175 -22.22 9.53 1.62
C HIS A 175 -22.87 9.03 2.92
N GLU A 176 -23.03 9.87 3.94
CA GLU A 176 -23.75 9.53 5.17
C GLU A 176 -25.26 9.81 5.10
N ARG A 177 -25.80 10.24 3.95
CA ARG A 177 -27.20 10.59 3.75
C ARG A 177 -27.97 9.71 2.77
N GLU A 178 -27.37 8.63 2.29
CA GLU A 178 -28.01 7.56 1.53
C GLU A 178 -27.93 6.24 2.33
#